data_2c99f76f1f09f931520c563b704d19c6
#
_entry.id   2c99f76f1f09f931520c563b704d19c6
#
_cell.length_a   1.000
_cell.length_b   1.000
_cell.length_c   1.000
_cell.angle_alpha   90.00
_cell.angle_beta   90.00
_cell.angle_gamma   90.00
#
_symmetry.space_group_name_H-M   'P 1'
#
loop_
_entity.id
_entity.type
_entity.pdbx_description
1 polymer ?
#
loop_
_entity_poly.entity_id
_entity_poly.type
_entity_poly.pdbx_seq_one_letter_code
_entity_poly.pdbx_strand_id
1 'polypeptide(L)'
;MIIRNKIDSLEKIIELKLNKFPEKLLKKGDINETLDFIKVYPAEFYAIRDKSKSCGNFKLKVPRDKVIEEISNYDLFTINVSSANYEENQLLVGEVEFFRNGDVYCCVSTNQKYSVRDACKNPDFNLKTNIFDKTLDDIPYFDDVYEYISRNELYDIIVEFALFDKNVGIYSENIIIYEIRTHY
;
A
#
# COMPACT_ATOMS: atom_id res chain seq x y z
N MET A 1 -8.12 -10.54 -15.86
CA MET A 1 -7.96 -9.08 -15.63
C MET A 1 -6.50 -8.73 -15.89
N ILE A 2 -6.20 -7.65 -16.61
CA ILE A 2 -4.82 -7.23 -16.89
C ILE A 2 -4.61 -5.85 -16.24
N ILE A 3 -3.70 -5.77 -15.28
CA ILE A 3 -3.33 -4.53 -14.58
C ILE A 3 -1.91 -4.17 -15.03
N ARG A 4 -1.77 -3.13 -15.84
CA ARG A 4 -0.52 -2.81 -16.56
C ARG A 4 0.31 -1.73 -15.89
N ASN A 5 -0.33 -0.90 -15.07
CA ASN A 5 0.31 0.28 -14.49
C ASN A 5 -0.35 0.68 -13.16
N LYS A 6 0.21 1.69 -12.50
CA LYS A 6 -0.29 2.16 -11.20
C LYS A 6 -1.68 2.82 -11.26
N ILE A 7 -2.11 3.32 -12.41
CA ILE A 7 -3.44 3.90 -12.57
C ILE A 7 -4.46 2.77 -12.63
N ASP A 8 -4.23 1.76 -13.48
CA ASP A 8 -5.08 0.57 -13.56
C ASP A 8 -5.20 -0.11 -12.19
N SER A 9 -4.09 -0.18 -11.45
CA SER A 9 -4.05 -0.72 -10.08
C SER A 9 -4.95 0.07 -9.13
N LEU A 10 -4.82 1.40 -9.14
CA LEU A 10 -5.61 2.27 -8.27
C LEU A 10 -7.12 2.17 -8.59
N GLU A 11 -7.47 2.21 -9.87
CA GLU A 11 -8.86 2.06 -10.31
C GLU A 11 -9.45 0.73 -9.86
N LYS A 12 -8.66 -0.34 -9.96
CA LYS A 12 -9.11 -1.68 -9.56
C LYS A 12 -9.22 -1.84 -8.04
N ILE A 13 -8.30 -1.26 -7.27
CA ILE A 13 -8.39 -1.20 -5.79
C ILE A 13 -9.69 -0.51 -5.36
N ILE A 14 -10.06 0.59 -6.03
CA ILE A 14 -11.30 1.32 -5.76
C ILE A 14 -12.54 0.50 -6.15
N GLU A 15 -12.54 -0.11 -7.35
CA GLU A 15 -13.64 -0.94 -7.86
C GLU A 15 -13.93 -2.12 -6.92
N LEU A 16 -12.88 -2.81 -6.47
CA LEU A 16 -12.97 -3.95 -5.56
C LEU A 16 -13.18 -3.54 -4.10
N LYS A 17 -13.19 -2.22 -3.80
CA LYS A 17 -13.30 -1.69 -2.43
C LYS A 17 -12.24 -2.24 -1.47
N LEU A 18 -11.03 -2.47 -1.98
CA LEU A 18 -9.92 -2.90 -1.13
C LEU A 18 -9.49 -1.77 -0.20
N ASN A 19 -9.11 -2.14 1.03
CA ASN A 19 -8.72 -1.13 2.02
C ASN A 19 -7.40 -0.47 1.63
N LYS A 20 -7.38 0.85 1.67
CA LYS A 20 -6.22 1.70 1.36
C LYS A 20 -6.22 2.95 2.23
N PHE A 21 -5.09 3.63 2.31
CA PHE A 21 -5.09 4.97 2.90
C PHE A 21 -5.85 5.97 2.00
N PRO A 22 -6.53 6.95 2.61
CA PRO A 22 -7.14 8.04 1.86
C PRO A 22 -6.13 8.70 0.93
N GLU A 23 -6.51 8.91 -0.33
CA GLU A 23 -5.66 9.49 -1.38
C GLU A 23 -6.48 10.42 -2.27
N LYS A 24 -5.87 11.50 -2.74
CA LYS A 24 -6.47 12.45 -3.68
C LYS A 24 -5.45 12.88 -4.73
N LEU A 25 -5.87 12.90 -6.00
CA LEU A 25 -5.09 13.48 -7.10
C LEU A 25 -5.43 14.97 -7.20
N LEU A 26 -4.41 15.82 -7.23
CA LEU A 26 -4.52 17.27 -7.22
C LEU A 26 -3.51 17.90 -8.17
N LYS A 27 -3.74 19.17 -8.53
CA LYS A 27 -2.88 19.98 -9.39
C LYS A 27 -2.26 21.13 -8.60
N LYS A 28 -1.21 21.72 -9.17
CA LYS A 28 -0.62 22.96 -8.65
C LYS A 28 -1.70 24.03 -8.51
N GLY A 29 -1.77 24.63 -7.33
CA GLY A 29 -2.76 25.65 -7.03
C GLY A 29 -4.04 25.16 -6.35
N ASP A 30 -4.29 23.84 -6.28
CA ASP A 30 -5.43 23.24 -5.56
C ASP A 30 -5.22 23.28 -4.03
N ILE A 31 -4.91 24.47 -3.50
CA ILE A 31 -4.58 24.66 -2.08
C ILE A 31 -5.81 24.37 -1.20
N ASN A 32 -6.97 24.88 -1.59
CA ASN A 32 -8.19 24.67 -0.82
C ASN A 32 -8.57 23.20 -0.75
N GLU A 33 -8.49 22.48 -1.87
CA GLU A 33 -8.76 21.05 -1.95
C GLU A 33 -7.76 20.23 -1.13
N THR A 34 -6.50 20.70 -1.05
CA THR A 34 -5.48 20.09 -0.19
C THR A 34 -5.80 20.30 1.28
N LEU A 35 -6.19 21.52 1.66
CA LEU A 35 -6.58 21.85 3.03
C LEU A 35 -7.84 21.09 3.45
N ASP A 36 -8.82 20.96 2.56
CA ASP A 36 -10.02 20.17 2.79
C ASP A 36 -9.68 18.68 3.00
N PHE A 37 -8.77 18.13 2.17
CA PHE A 37 -8.29 16.76 2.36
C PHE A 37 -7.64 16.57 3.73
N ILE A 38 -6.74 17.48 4.15
CA ILE A 38 -6.06 17.44 5.46
C ILE A 38 -7.07 17.59 6.61
N LYS A 39 -8.14 18.35 6.41
CA LYS A 39 -9.20 18.53 7.41
C LYS A 39 -10.07 17.27 7.56
N VAL A 40 -10.41 16.62 6.45
CA VAL A 40 -11.23 15.40 6.43
C VAL A 40 -10.44 14.19 6.95
N TYR A 41 -9.15 14.11 6.62
CA TYR A 41 -8.25 13.02 7.00
C TYR A 41 -7.05 13.55 7.81
N PRO A 42 -7.27 13.96 9.08
CA PRO A 42 -6.21 14.53 9.90
C PRO A 42 -5.15 13.48 10.24
N ALA A 43 -3.88 13.82 9.98
CA ALA A 43 -2.73 12.97 10.25
C ALA A 43 -1.51 13.85 10.59
N GLU A 44 -0.48 13.29 11.20
CA GLU A 44 0.79 13.98 11.46
C GLU A 44 1.62 14.07 10.18
N PHE A 45 1.67 12.96 9.42
CA PHE A 45 2.43 12.85 8.17
C PHE A 45 1.54 12.52 6.98
N TYR A 46 1.87 13.12 5.85
CA TYR A 46 1.28 12.81 4.54
C TYR A 46 2.36 12.30 3.60
N ALA A 47 1.97 11.44 2.67
CA ALA A 47 2.82 11.07 1.56
C ALA A 47 2.41 11.86 0.31
N ILE A 48 3.39 12.37 -0.41
CA ILE A 48 3.19 13.18 -1.61
C ILE A 48 3.99 12.55 -2.75
N ARG A 49 3.34 12.31 -3.87
CA ARG A 49 3.96 11.75 -5.08
C ARG A 49 3.71 12.66 -6.26
N ASP A 50 4.81 13.09 -6.89
CA ASP A 50 4.78 13.79 -8.18
C ASP A 50 4.22 12.83 -9.28
N LYS A 51 3.21 13.29 -9.99
CA LYS A 51 2.56 12.57 -11.10
C LYS A 51 2.80 13.24 -12.44
N SER A 52 3.48 14.37 -12.47
CA SER A 52 3.82 15.09 -13.70
C SER A 52 4.89 14.37 -14.53
N LYS A 53 5.62 13.43 -13.92
CA LYS A 53 6.72 12.66 -14.54
C LYS A 53 6.55 11.17 -14.28
N SER A 54 7.02 10.34 -15.21
CA SER A 54 6.99 8.87 -15.07
C SER A 54 7.78 8.37 -13.85
N CYS A 55 8.87 9.06 -13.49
CA CYS A 55 9.71 8.82 -12.31
C CYS A 55 9.67 10.03 -11.38
N GLY A 56 8.46 10.46 -10.99
CA GLY A 56 8.30 11.61 -10.11
C GLY A 56 8.81 11.37 -8.68
N ASN A 57 9.14 12.45 -7.98
CA ASN A 57 9.56 12.39 -6.60
C ASN A 57 8.45 11.81 -5.71
N PHE A 58 8.87 11.04 -4.72
CA PHE A 58 7.99 10.50 -3.69
C PHE A 58 8.55 10.84 -2.31
N LYS A 59 7.75 11.49 -1.49
CA LYS A 59 8.05 11.79 -0.09
C LYS A 59 7.02 11.14 0.81
N LEU A 60 7.47 10.23 1.66
CA LEU A 60 6.61 9.44 2.55
C LEU A 60 6.24 10.19 3.83
N LYS A 61 7.13 11.01 4.38
CA LYS A 61 6.98 11.68 5.68
C LYS A 61 6.99 13.20 5.52
N VAL A 62 5.93 13.75 4.93
CA VAL A 62 5.75 15.20 4.87
C VAL A 62 4.93 15.63 6.09
N PRO A 63 5.49 16.40 7.04
CA PRO A 63 4.74 16.90 8.17
C PRO A 63 3.54 17.76 7.73
N ARG A 64 2.46 17.69 8.49
CA ARG A 64 1.20 18.38 8.16
C ARG A 64 1.38 19.87 7.85
N ASP A 65 2.21 20.56 8.62
CA ASP A 65 2.49 22.00 8.47
C ASP A 65 3.35 22.32 7.25
N LYS A 66 4.01 21.31 6.65
CA LYS A 66 4.86 21.43 5.46
C LYS A 66 4.19 21.00 4.16
N VAL A 67 2.98 20.49 4.21
CA VAL A 67 2.29 19.97 3.01
C VAL A 67 2.14 21.05 1.94
N ILE A 68 1.68 22.25 2.30
CA ILE A 68 1.45 23.33 1.32
C ILE A 68 2.75 23.81 0.67
N GLU A 69 3.83 23.89 1.44
CA GLU A 69 5.16 24.20 0.92
C GLU A 69 5.62 23.12 -0.08
N GLU A 70 5.45 21.85 0.28
CA GLU A 70 5.89 20.73 -0.52
C GLU A 70 5.14 20.62 -1.86
N ILE A 71 3.81 20.74 -1.86
CA ILE A 71 3.00 20.60 -3.09
C ILE A 71 3.26 21.73 -4.10
N SER A 72 3.77 22.88 -3.66
CA SER A 72 4.11 24.00 -4.55
C SER A 72 5.17 23.62 -5.60
N ASN A 73 5.93 22.56 -5.34
CA ASN A 73 6.98 22.05 -6.22
C ASN A 73 6.47 21.13 -7.36
N TYR A 74 5.18 20.75 -7.36
CA TYR A 74 4.63 19.77 -8.29
C TYR A 74 3.48 20.34 -9.09
N ASP A 75 3.45 20.07 -10.40
CA ASP A 75 2.34 20.50 -11.27
C ASP A 75 1.13 19.56 -11.16
N LEU A 76 1.39 18.27 -10.95
CA LEU A 76 0.38 17.24 -10.72
C LEU A 76 0.91 16.28 -9.65
N PHE A 77 0.13 16.01 -8.62
CA PHE A 77 0.56 15.16 -7.50
C PHE A 77 -0.60 14.39 -6.87
N THR A 78 -0.26 13.30 -6.18
CA THR A 78 -1.18 12.70 -5.22
C THR A 78 -0.74 13.04 -3.81
N ILE A 79 -1.73 13.32 -2.96
CA ILE A 79 -1.57 13.38 -1.50
C ILE A 79 -2.32 12.21 -0.88
N ASN A 80 -1.71 11.50 0.05
CA ASN A 80 -2.36 10.47 0.84
C ASN A 80 -1.93 10.52 2.31
N VAL A 81 -2.76 10.00 3.20
CA VAL A 81 -2.35 9.75 4.59
C VAL A 81 -1.17 8.78 4.57
N SER A 82 -0.07 9.14 5.22
CA SER A 82 1.14 8.32 5.19
C SER A 82 1.05 7.11 6.11
N SER A 83 1.57 5.97 5.65
CA SER A 83 1.81 4.80 6.51
C SER A 83 2.77 5.10 7.67
N ALA A 84 3.59 6.15 7.54
CA ALA A 84 4.49 6.61 8.61
C ALA A 84 3.77 6.98 9.92
N ASN A 85 2.47 7.30 9.86
CA ASN A 85 1.66 7.52 11.07
C ASN A 85 1.39 6.23 11.86
N TYR A 86 1.71 5.07 11.31
CA TYR A 86 1.36 3.75 11.83
C TYR A 86 2.55 2.79 11.89
N GLU A 87 3.80 3.30 11.76
CA GLU A 87 5.01 2.45 11.75
C GLU A 87 5.09 1.53 12.96
N GLU A 88 4.79 2.04 14.17
CA GLU A 88 4.83 1.25 15.41
C GLU A 88 3.76 0.15 15.47
N ASN A 89 2.77 0.21 14.59
CA ASN A 89 1.66 -0.73 14.52
C ASN A 89 1.77 -1.70 13.33
N GLN A 90 2.79 -1.54 12.47
CA GLN A 90 3.00 -2.42 11.33
C GLN A 90 3.53 -3.78 11.79
N LEU A 91 2.83 -4.83 11.42
CA LEU A 91 3.15 -6.22 11.79
C LEU A 91 3.88 -6.95 10.66
N LEU A 92 3.41 -6.77 9.42
CA LEU A 92 3.95 -7.42 8.25
C LEU A 92 3.82 -6.50 7.04
N VAL A 93 4.81 -6.50 6.15
CA VAL A 93 4.81 -5.68 4.93
C VAL A 93 5.52 -6.42 3.80
N GLY A 94 5.03 -6.29 2.57
CA GLY A 94 5.69 -6.85 1.41
C GLY A 94 4.75 -7.13 0.24
N GLU A 95 5.09 -8.17 -0.50
CA GLU A 95 4.36 -8.66 -1.67
C GLU A 95 3.97 -10.11 -1.48
N VAL A 96 2.75 -10.44 -1.90
CA VAL A 96 2.29 -11.82 -2.00
C VAL A 96 1.59 -12.05 -3.34
N GLU A 97 1.62 -13.29 -3.81
CA GLU A 97 0.81 -13.77 -4.91
C GLU A 97 0.31 -15.17 -4.57
N PHE A 98 -1.00 -15.33 -4.58
CA PHE A 98 -1.66 -16.62 -4.43
C PHE A 98 -2.21 -17.05 -5.77
N PHE A 99 -1.85 -18.24 -6.20
CA PHE A 99 -2.31 -18.80 -7.46
C PHE A 99 -3.51 -19.72 -7.22
N ARG A 100 -4.41 -19.81 -8.21
CA ARG A 100 -5.59 -20.69 -8.13
C ARG A 100 -5.24 -22.19 -8.04
N ASN A 101 -4.04 -22.57 -8.46
CA ASN A 101 -3.53 -23.94 -8.32
C ASN A 101 -2.98 -24.26 -6.92
N GLY A 102 -3.02 -23.28 -6.00
CA GLY A 102 -2.51 -23.42 -4.64
C GLY A 102 -1.05 -23.00 -4.45
N ASP A 103 -0.34 -22.63 -5.51
CA ASP A 103 1.01 -22.09 -5.36
C ASP A 103 0.97 -20.71 -4.69
N VAL A 104 2.04 -20.38 -3.97
CA VAL A 104 2.22 -19.12 -3.25
C VAL A 104 3.61 -18.58 -3.50
N TYR A 105 3.68 -17.30 -3.82
CA TYR A 105 4.90 -16.51 -3.72
C TYR A 105 4.71 -15.46 -2.65
N CYS A 106 5.68 -15.31 -1.75
CA CYS A 106 5.69 -14.21 -0.80
C CYS A 106 7.10 -13.65 -0.62
N CYS A 107 7.18 -12.33 -0.49
CA CYS A 107 8.39 -11.58 -0.19
C CYS A 107 8.02 -10.53 0.86
N VAL A 108 8.22 -10.86 2.14
CA VAL A 108 7.67 -10.08 3.25
C VAL A 108 8.69 -9.86 4.37
N SER A 109 8.48 -8.82 5.17
CA SER A 109 9.27 -8.50 6.35
C SER A 109 8.39 -8.06 7.52
N THR A 110 8.83 -8.41 8.72
CA THR A 110 8.25 -7.97 10.00
C THR A 110 8.86 -6.65 10.50
N ASN A 111 9.77 -6.05 9.75
CA ASN A 111 10.37 -4.78 10.14
C ASN A 111 9.36 -3.63 9.99
N GLN A 112 8.98 -3.07 11.14
CA GLN A 112 7.95 -2.02 11.24
C GLN A 112 8.25 -0.74 10.46
N LYS A 113 9.52 -0.48 10.13
CA LYS A 113 9.96 0.72 9.40
C LYS A 113 10.11 0.53 7.90
N TYR A 114 9.93 -0.70 7.41
CA TYR A 114 10.10 -0.98 5.99
C TYR A 114 8.86 -0.56 5.20
N SER A 115 9.11 0.06 4.05
CA SER A 115 8.14 0.10 2.96
C SER A 115 8.09 -1.26 2.25
N VAL A 116 7.11 -1.49 1.39
CA VAL A 116 7.06 -2.70 0.53
C VAL A 116 8.39 -2.88 -0.23
N ARG A 117 8.91 -1.81 -0.81
CA ARG A 117 10.19 -1.83 -1.54
C ARG A 117 11.36 -2.27 -0.67
N ASP A 118 11.41 -1.82 0.59
CA ASP A 118 12.50 -2.17 1.50
C ASP A 118 12.36 -3.62 1.96
N ALA A 119 11.14 -4.08 2.23
CA ALA A 119 10.83 -5.46 2.54
C ALA A 119 11.24 -6.41 1.41
N CYS A 120 10.92 -6.07 0.15
CA CYS A 120 11.30 -6.90 -1.00
C CYS A 120 12.81 -6.88 -1.30
N LYS A 121 13.55 -5.86 -0.86
CA LYS A 121 15.01 -5.85 -0.96
C LYS A 121 15.71 -6.64 0.15
N ASN A 122 15.14 -6.64 1.34
CA ASN A 122 15.69 -7.27 2.52
C ASN A 122 14.58 -8.03 3.25
N PRO A 123 14.02 -9.10 2.65
CA PRO A 123 12.92 -9.84 3.23
C PRO A 123 13.38 -10.69 4.41
N ASP A 124 12.51 -10.82 5.44
CA ASP A 124 12.68 -11.86 6.44
C ASP A 124 12.25 -13.22 5.89
N PHE A 125 11.24 -13.20 5.00
CA PHE A 125 10.73 -14.39 4.32
C PHE A 125 10.62 -14.13 2.82
N ASN A 126 11.25 -15.00 2.03
CA ASN A 126 11.18 -15.01 0.57
C ASN A 126 10.97 -16.44 0.11
N LEU A 127 9.72 -16.81 -0.13
CA LEU A 127 9.29 -18.18 -0.38
C LEU A 127 8.53 -18.28 -1.70
N LYS A 128 8.76 -19.39 -2.38
CA LYS A 128 7.91 -19.86 -3.49
C LYS A 128 7.54 -21.30 -3.18
N THR A 129 6.32 -21.54 -2.80
CA THR A 129 5.86 -22.80 -2.25
C THR A 129 4.38 -23.04 -2.56
N ASN A 130 3.73 -23.98 -1.87
CA ASN A 130 2.31 -24.26 -1.98
C ASN A 130 1.59 -23.93 -0.67
N ILE A 131 0.31 -23.57 -0.73
CA ILE A 131 -0.50 -23.17 0.43
C ILE A 131 -0.56 -24.20 1.56
N PHE A 132 -0.28 -25.46 1.26
CA PHE A 132 -0.23 -26.55 2.24
C PHE A 132 1.16 -26.77 2.84
N ASP A 133 2.15 -25.96 2.45
CA ASP A 133 3.51 -26.09 2.96
C ASP A 133 3.60 -25.45 4.36
N LYS A 134 4.07 -26.24 5.32
CA LYS A 134 4.23 -25.80 6.71
C LYS A 134 5.24 -24.68 6.91
N THR A 135 6.08 -24.38 5.93
CA THR A 135 6.99 -23.23 6.00
C THR A 135 6.25 -21.90 6.03
N LEU A 136 4.99 -21.87 5.60
CA LEU A 136 4.14 -20.68 5.71
C LEU A 136 3.72 -20.40 7.15
N ASP A 137 3.65 -21.42 8.01
CA ASP A 137 3.33 -21.29 9.44
C ASP A 137 4.40 -20.49 10.20
N ASP A 138 5.62 -20.43 9.65
CA ASP A 138 6.73 -19.67 10.22
C ASP A 138 6.60 -18.14 9.95
N ILE A 139 5.73 -17.74 9.02
CA ILE A 139 5.49 -16.32 8.70
C ILE A 139 4.42 -15.77 9.66
N PRO A 140 4.78 -14.84 10.57
CA PRO A 140 3.81 -14.27 11.48
C PRO A 140 2.64 -13.63 10.73
N TYR A 141 1.42 -13.85 11.19
CA TYR A 141 0.19 -13.24 10.66
C TYR A 141 -0.11 -13.57 9.18
N PHE A 142 0.48 -14.64 8.62
CA PHE A 142 0.26 -15.02 7.22
C PHE A 142 -1.19 -15.40 6.96
N ASP A 143 -1.83 -16.04 7.94
CA ASP A 143 -3.24 -16.43 7.85
C ASP A 143 -4.17 -15.23 7.66
N ASP A 144 -3.90 -14.11 8.34
CA ASP A 144 -4.68 -12.87 8.18
C ASP A 144 -4.58 -12.34 6.74
N VAL A 145 -3.37 -12.40 6.16
CA VAL A 145 -3.13 -12.00 4.76
C VAL A 145 -3.86 -12.93 3.80
N TYR A 146 -3.75 -14.25 4.03
CA TYR A 146 -4.42 -15.26 3.19
C TYR A 146 -5.94 -15.11 3.26
N GLU A 147 -6.51 -14.90 4.44
CA GLU A 147 -7.95 -14.67 4.61
C GLU A 147 -8.41 -13.43 3.83
N TYR A 148 -7.67 -12.33 3.92
CA TYR A 148 -7.97 -11.11 3.18
C TYR A 148 -7.94 -11.33 1.67
N ILE A 149 -6.89 -11.97 1.14
CA ILE A 149 -6.72 -12.29 -0.28
C ILE A 149 -7.87 -13.20 -0.77
N SER A 150 -8.18 -14.25 -0.01
CA SER A 150 -9.22 -15.22 -0.36
C SER A 150 -10.62 -14.59 -0.38
N ARG A 151 -10.94 -13.78 0.64
CA ARG A 151 -12.23 -13.09 0.75
C ARG A 151 -12.47 -12.12 -0.41
N ASN A 152 -11.40 -11.50 -0.91
CA ASN A 152 -11.46 -10.53 -2.01
C ASN A 152 -11.14 -11.15 -3.38
N GLU A 153 -10.95 -12.47 -3.47
CA GLU A 153 -10.66 -13.21 -4.70
C GLU A 153 -9.42 -12.69 -5.48
N LEU A 154 -8.38 -12.24 -4.76
CA LEU A 154 -7.18 -11.65 -5.32
C LEU A 154 -6.16 -12.73 -5.73
N TYR A 155 -6.57 -13.67 -6.57
CA TYR A 155 -5.72 -14.74 -7.10
C TYR A 155 -5.09 -14.37 -8.44
N ASP A 156 -3.92 -14.95 -8.72
CA ASP A 156 -3.14 -14.77 -9.96
C ASP A 156 -2.73 -13.29 -10.19
N ILE A 157 -2.57 -12.55 -9.09
CA ILE A 157 -2.11 -11.16 -9.08
C ILE A 157 -1.14 -10.94 -7.92
N ILE A 158 -0.12 -10.13 -8.16
CA ILE A 158 0.79 -9.67 -7.11
C ILE A 158 0.08 -8.58 -6.32
N VAL A 159 0.10 -8.71 -4.99
CA VAL A 159 -0.50 -7.76 -4.05
C VAL A 159 0.58 -7.16 -3.17
N GLU A 160 0.79 -5.84 -3.26
CA GLU A 160 1.61 -5.07 -2.35
C GLU A 160 0.76 -4.62 -1.15
N PHE A 161 1.18 -4.97 0.06
CA PHE A 161 0.38 -4.74 1.25
C PHE A 161 1.21 -4.36 2.48
N ALA A 162 0.52 -3.85 3.50
CA ALA A 162 0.97 -3.88 4.89
C ALA A 162 -0.18 -4.29 5.82
N LEU A 163 0.16 -5.08 6.82
CA LEU A 163 -0.73 -5.50 7.91
C LEU A 163 -0.39 -4.72 9.17
N PHE A 164 -1.39 -4.30 9.92
CA PHE A 164 -1.27 -3.51 11.14
C PHE A 164 -1.97 -4.21 12.32
N ASP A 165 -1.55 -3.92 13.56
CA ASP A 165 -2.18 -4.43 14.79
C ASP A 165 -3.52 -3.77 15.11
N LYS A 166 -3.94 -2.80 14.28
CA LYS A 166 -5.21 -2.07 14.40
C LYS A 166 -5.82 -1.78 13.05
N ASN A 167 -7.11 -1.46 13.07
CA ASN A 167 -7.82 -1.07 11.86
C ASN A 167 -7.40 0.34 11.41
N VAL A 168 -7.06 0.46 10.12
CA VAL A 168 -6.60 1.68 9.46
C VAL A 168 -7.23 1.80 8.07
N GLY A 169 -6.98 2.91 7.40
CA GLY A 169 -7.48 3.11 6.03
C GLY A 169 -8.94 3.49 5.93
N ILE A 170 -9.46 3.56 4.71
CA ILE A 170 -10.81 4.07 4.40
C ILE A 170 -11.92 3.12 4.80
N TYR A 171 -11.66 1.82 4.83
CA TYR A 171 -12.64 0.79 5.23
C TYR A 171 -12.41 0.26 6.65
N SER A 172 -11.44 0.84 7.38
CA SER A 172 -11.16 0.49 8.79
C SER A 172 -10.87 -1.00 8.98
N GLU A 173 -9.95 -1.54 8.19
CA GLU A 173 -9.44 -2.92 8.29
C GLU A 173 -7.97 -2.91 8.72
N ASN A 174 -7.45 -4.02 9.18
CA ASN A 174 -6.06 -4.15 9.64
C ASN A 174 -5.05 -4.32 8.49
N ILE A 175 -5.50 -4.54 7.26
CA ILE A 175 -4.64 -4.66 6.07
C ILE A 175 -4.85 -3.47 5.13
N ILE A 176 -3.76 -2.96 4.57
CA ILE A 176 -3.73 -1.91 3.55
C ILE A 176 -3.16 -2.49 2.27
N ILE A 177 -3.83 -2.25 1.16
CA ILE A 177 -3.35 -2.58 -0.19
C ILE A 177 -2.77 -1.31 -0.82
N TYR A 178 -1.50 -1.39 -1.23
CA TYR A 178 -0.80 -0.29 -1.90
C TYR A 178 -0.85 -0.39 -3.42
N GLU A 179 -0.69 -1.59 -3.93
CA GLU A 179 -0.70 -1.87 -5.37
C GLU A 179 -1.14 -3.31 -5.63
N ILE A 180 -1.83 -3.51 -6.75
CA ILE A 180 -2.07 -4.84 -7.32
C ILE A 180 -1.60 -4.83 -8.76
N ARG A 181 -0.98 -5.92 -9.24
CA ARG A 181 -0.49 -6.02 -10.62
C ARG A 181 -0.51 -7.45 -11.14
N THR A 182 -0.68 -7.61 -12.44
CA THR A 182 -0.53 -8.91 -13.12
C THR A 182 0.90 -9.06 -13.65
N HIS A 183 1.35 -10.30 -13.78
CA HIS A 183 2.57 -10.59 -14.55
C HIS A 183 2.38 -10.17 -16.01
N TYR A 184 3.45 -9.67 -16.62
CA TYR A 184 3.52 -9.35 -18.05
C TYR A 184 4.03 -10.55 -18.84
#